data_be3c548c8ba5e78ac691d7748e3a6b0a
#
_entry.id   be3c548c8ba5e78ac691d7748e3a6b0a
#
_cell.length_a   1.000
_cell.length_b   1.000
_cell.length_c   1.000
_cell.angle_alpha   90.00
_cell.angle_beta   90.00
_cell.angle_gamma   90.00
#
_symmetry.space_group_name_H-M   'P 1'
#
loop_
_entity.id
_entity.type
_entity.pdbx_description
1 polymer ?
#
loop_
_entity_poly.entity_id
_entity_poly.type
_entity_poly.pdbx_seq_one_letter_code
_entity_poly.pdbx_strand_id
1 'polypeptide(L)'
;MTVVGIRLVGILLCVLSLSSCVWNSCRDVKRALSNADEVMWTHPDSALAILESVDTLDLRTKSLRARYSLLYTMALDRNDIFSTDLKVITPAVRYYERRGTDDEKMKTFYYLGTVQHNAGDLQSAIASYIRAKEYSYTPNNLIFKGLISSTIADVYRQNKNYYESMSYAKEI
;
A
#
# COMPACT_ATOMS: atom_id res chain seq x y z
N MET A 1 -8.92 -8.45 -55.08
CA MET A 1 -8.98 -8.26 -53.62
C MET A 1 -10.04 -7.20 -53.35
N THR A 2 -11.10 -7.54 -52.70
CA THR A 2 -12.30 -6.69 -52.55
C THR A 2 -12.08 -5.64 -51.42
N VAL A 3 -12.61 -4.45 -51.58
CA VAL A 3 -12.56 -3.32 -50.62
C VAL A 3 -12.93 -3.76 -49.18
N VAL A 4 -13.73 -4.79 -49.02
CA VAL A 4 -14.09 -5.41 -47.73
C VAL A 4 -12.91 -6.09 -47.07
N GLY A 5 -12.03 -6.77 -47.83
CA GLY A 5 -10.83 -7.41 -47.25
C GLY A 5 -9.81 -6.41 -46.71
N ILE A 6 -9.64 -5.28 -47.39
CA ILE A 6 -8.73 -4.21 -46.93
C ILE A 6 -9.25 -3.55 -45.65
N ARG A 7 -10.55 -3.34 -45.51
CA ARG A 7 -11.15 -2.79 -44.28
C ARG A 7 -11.04 -3.75 -43.09
N LEU A 8 -11.24 -5.04 -43.31
CA LEU A 8 -11.11 -6.09 -42.28
C LEU A 8 -9.63 -6.20 -41.78
N VAL A 9 -8.65 -6.16 -42.69
CA VAL A 9 -7.22 -6.16 -42.31
C VAL A 9 -6.84 -4.91 -41.56
N GLY A 10 -7.35 -3.73 -41.97
CA GLY A 10 -7.11 -2.46 -41.25
C GLY A 10 -7.66 -2.48 -39.84
N ILE A 11 -8.88 -3.00 -39.62
CA ILE A 11 -9.48 -3.14 -38.29
C ILE A 11 -8.70 -4.13 -37.42
N LEU A 12 -8.25 -5.25 -37.97
CA LEU A 12 -7.46 -6.24 -37.26
C LEU A 12 -6.10 -5.67 -36.81
N LEU A 13 -5.42 -4.89 -37.67
CA LEU A 13 -4.16 -4.22 -37.35
C LEU A 13 -4.35 -3.16 -36.25
N CYS A 14 -5.43 -2.35 -36.26
CA CYS A 14 -5.73 -1.42 -35.20
C CYS A 14 -6.01 -2.10 -33.85
N VAL A 15 -6.72 -3.21 -33.83
CA VAL A 15 -6.98 -3.97 -32.60
C VAL A 15 -5.69 -4.54 -32.02
N LEU A 16 -4.77 -5.03 -32.86
CA LEU A 16 -3.46 -5.56 -32.42
C LEU A 16 -2.55 -4.46 -31.87
N SER A 17 -2.55 -3.25 -32.44
CA SER A 17 -1.75 -2.12 -31.93
C SER A 17 -2.26 -1.60 -30.60
N LEU A 18 -3.56 -1.53 -30.38
CA LEU A 18 -4.15 -1.13 -29.10
C LEU A 18 -3.85 -2.15 -27.98
N SER A 19 -3.85 -3.43 -28.31
CA SER A 19 -3.51 -4.50 -27.36
C SER A 19 -2.05 -4.44 -26.88
N SER A 20 -1.12 -4.04 -27.75
CA SER A 20 0.32 -3.95 -27.39
C SER A 20 0.62 -2.78 -26.48
N CYS A 21 -0.04 -1.62 -26.64
CA CYS A 21 0.10 -0.48 -25.74
C CYS A 21 -0.40 -0.79 -24.33
N VAL A 22 -1.55 -1.45 -24.22
CA VAL A 22 -2.12 -1.85 -22.91
C VAL A 22 -1.22 -2.84 -22.18
N TRP A 23 -0.59 -3.76 -22.90
CA TRP A 23 0.30 -4.76 -22.31
C TRP A 23 1.60 -4.16 -21.79
N ASN A 24 2.17 -3.18 -22.49
CA ASN A 24 3.38 -2.46 -22.07
C ASN A 24 3.10 -1.62 -20.82
N SER A 25 2.03 -0.84 -20.80
CA SER A 25 1.61 -0.02 -19.66
C SER A 25 1.46 -0.85 -18.37
N CYS A 26 0.80 -2.01 -18.42
CA CYS A 26 0.65 -2.87 -17.24
C CYS A 26 1.98 -3.45 -16.73
N ARG A 27 2.94 -3.74 -17.63
CA ARG A 27 4.28 -4.22 -17.26
C ARG A 27 5.10 -3.10 -16.63
N ASP A 28 5.02 -1.90 -17.19
CA ASP A 28 5.75 -0.73 -16.71
C ASP A 28 5.27 -0.30 -15.33
N VAL A 29 3.95 -0.31 -15.08
CA VAL A 29 3.39 -0.09 -13.74
C VAL A 29 3.88 -1.12 -12.74
N LYS A 30 3.84 -2.43 -13.07
CA LYS A 30 4.33 -3.48 -12.17
C LYS A 30 5.81 -3.29 -11.83
N ARG A 31 6.62 -2.89 -12.79
CA ARG A 31 8.05 -2.61 -12.60
C ARG A 31 8.25 -1.38 -11.72
N ALA A 32 7.52 -0.29 -11.96
CA ALA A 32 7.56 0.90 -11.11
C ALA A 32 7.21 0.58 -9.65
N LEU A 33 6.12 -0.18 -9.41
CA LEU A 33 5.74 -0.59 -8.07
C LEU A 33 6.79 -1.50 -7.40
N SER A 34 7.47 -2.36 -8.17
CA SER A 34 8.54 -3.20 -7.62
C SER A 34 9.79 -2.39 -7.29
N ASN A 35 10.19 -1.45 -8.14
CA ASN A 35 11.31 -0.57 -7.89
C ASN A 35 11.07 0.34 -6.67
N ALA A 36 9.85 0.90 -6.53
CA ALA A 36 9.49 1.69 -5.36
C ALA A 36 9.57 0.87 -4.05
N ASP A 37 9.08 -0.37 -4.07
CA ASP A 37 9.12 -1.28 -2.92
C ASP A 37 10.57 -1.61 -2.52
N GLU A 38 11.45 -1.86 -3.48
CA GLU A 38 12.86 -2.17 -3.26
C GLU A 38 13.62 -1.03 -2.58
N VAL A 39 13.37 0.21 -2.98
CA VAL A 39 14.07 1.39 -2.43
C VAL A 39 13.35 2.03 -1.24
N MET A 40 12.17 1.55 -0.86
CA MET A 40 11.28 2.13 0.15
C MET A 40 11.99 2.43 1.49
N TRP A 41 12.88 1.54 1.92
CA TRP A 41 13.53 1.64 3.22
C TRP A 41 14.85 2.41 3.20
N THR A 42 15.51 2.46 2.06
CA THR A 42 16.84 3.11 1.91
C THR A 42 16.74 4.51 1.31
N HIS A 43 15.80 4.72 0.40
CA HIS A 43 15.59 5.97 -0.33
C HIS A 43 14.07 6.25 -0.48
N PRO A 44 13.38 6.60 0.64
CA PRO A 44 11.93 6.78 0.63
C PRO A 44 11.47 7.94 -0.28
N ASP A 45 12.28 8.98 -0.43
CA ASP A 45 12.08 10.08 -1.38
C ASP A 45 12.03 9.60 -2.82
N SER A 46 12.95 8.73 -3.20
CA SER A 46 12.98 8.10 -4.52
C SER A 46 11.78 7.17 -4.73
N ALA A 47 11.39 6.41 -3.70
CA ALA A 47 10.20 5.57 -3.75
C ALA A 47 8.93 6.41 -3.98
N LEU A 48 8.80 7.53 -3.28
CA LEU A 48 7.67 8.46 -3.46
C LEU A 48 7.66 9.04 -4.89
N ALA A 49 8.79 9.52 -5.38
CA ALA A 49 8.90 10.07 -6.73
C ALA A 49 8.53 9.04 -7.82
N ILE A 50 8.96 7.77 -7.67
CA ILE A 50 8.58 6.68 -8.58
C ILE A 50 7.05 6.50 -8.55
N LEU A 51 6.43 6.47 -7.36
CA LEU A 51 5.00 6.25 -7.22
C LEU A 51 4.18 7.42 -7.78
N GLU A 52 4.63 8.65 -7.60
CA GLU A 52 4.00 9.85 -8.17
C GLU A 52 4.09 9.90 -9.70
N SER A 53 5.09 9.25 -10.30
CA SER A 53 5.21 9.13 -11.75
C SER A 53 4.22 8.12 -12.38
N VAL A 54 3.57 7.28 -11.59
CA VAL A 54 2.61 6.28 -12.07
C VAL A 54 1.29 6.93 -12.46
N ASP A 55 0.89 6.78 -13.73
CA ASP A 55 -0.47 7.17 -14.13
C ASP A 55 -1.49 6.21 -13.47
N THR A 56 -2.33 6.77 -12.61
CA THR A 56 -3.36 6.00 -11.89
C THR A 56 -4.40 5.38 -12.82
N LEU A 57 -4.56 5.88 -14.04
CA LEU A 57 -5.41 5.29 -15.08
C LEU A 57 -4.89 3.92 -15.54
N ASP A 58 -3.60 3.67 -15.40
CA ASP A 58 -2.97 2.41 -15.73
C ASP A 58 -3.07 1.35 -14.62
N LEU A 59 -3.57 1.73 -13.45
CA LEU A 59 -3.90 0.80 -12.36
C LEU A 59 -5.19 0.03 -12.63
N ARG A 60 -5.21 -0.75 -13.71
CA ARG A 60 -6.44 -1.37 -14.28
C ARG A 60 -7.03 -2.48 -13.42
N THR A 61 -6.23 -3.14 -12.58
CA THR A 61 -6.71 -4.24 -11.73
C THR A 61 -6.85 -3.82 -10.27
N LYS A 62 -7.74 -4.49 -9.53
CA LYS A 62 -7.89 -4.28 -8.09
C LYS A 62 -6.59 -4.55 -7.33
N SER A 63 -5.81 -5.53 -7.78
CA SER A 63 -4.50 -5.87 -7.18
C SER A 63 -3.47 -4.76 -7.39
N LEU A 64 -3.36 -4.18 -8.60
CA LEU A 64 -2.45 -3.07 -8.86
C LEU A 64 -2.82 -1.83 -8.06
N ARG A 65 -4.12 -1.50 -7.99
CA ARG A 65 -4.60 -0.40 -7.16
C ARG A 65 -4.30 -0.61 -5.68
N ALA A 66 -4.46 -1.82 -5.19
CA ALA A 66 -4.16 -2.16 -3.80
C ALA A 66 -2.67 -2.02 -3.50
N ARG A 67 -1.80 -2.57 -4.38
CA ARG A 67 -0.36 -2.49 -4.21
C ARG A 67 0.14 -1.04 -4.28
N TYR A 68 -0.32 -0.27 -5.26
CA TYR A 68 -0.02 1.15 -5.34
C TYR A 68 -0.44 1.90 -4.08
N SER A 69 -1.69 1.71 -3.65
CA SER A 69 -2.26 2.34 -2.46
C SER A 69 -1.44 2.05 -1.20
N LEU A 70 -1.04 0.80 -0.98
CA LEU A 70 -0.19 0.43 0.15
C LEU A 70 1.19 1.11 0.06
N LEU A 71 1.88 0.95 -1.06
CA LEU A 71 3.23 1.52 -1.25
C LEU A 71 3.22 3.04 -1.19
N TYR A 72 2.20 3.69 -1.74
CA TYR A 72 2.08 5.15 -1.68
C TYR A 72 1.87 5.66 -0.25
N THR A 73 1.01 4.99 0.53
CA THR A 73 0.83 5.33 1.96
C THR A 73 2.13 5.11 2.75
N MET A 74 2.85 4.01 2.46
CA MET A 74 4.17 3.76 3.05
C MET A 74 5.16 4.87 2.70
N ALA A 75 5.24 5.27 1.44
CA ALA A 75 6.16 6.30 0.98
C ALA A 75 5.84 7.67 1.61
N LEU A 76 4.57 8.03 1.75
CA LEU A 76 4.17 9.25 2.46
C LEU A 76 4.66 9.23 3.91
N ASP A 77 4.38 8.16 4.66
CA ASP A 77 4.80 8.01 6.06
C ASP A 77 6.33 8.05 6.21
N ARG A 78 7.05 7.37 5.33
CA ARG A 78 8.52 7.33 5.34
C ARG A 78 9.21 8.65 4.97
N ASN A 79 8.46 9.58 4.38
CA ASN A 79 8.90 10.95 4.06
C ASN A 79 8.29 11.99 5.02
N ASP A 80 7.79 11.56 6.19
CA ASP A 80 7.16 12.43 7.21
C ASP A 80 5.98 13.27 6.66
N ILE A 81 5.29 12.74 5.64
CA ILE A 81 4.09 13.36 5.05
C ILE A 81 2.87 12.73 5.73
N PHE A 82 2.31 13.42 6.70
CA PHE A 82 1.21 12.93 7.53
C PHE A 82 -0.14 12.97 6.78
N SER A 83 -0.44 11.91 6.03
CA SER A 83 -1.73 11.76 5.36
C SER A 83 -2.84 11.47 6.35
N THR A 84 -3.97 12.20 6.23
CA THR A 84 -5.20 12.00 7.00
C THR A 84 -6.34 11.45 6.15
N ASP A 85 -6.16 11.34 4.83
CA ASP A 85 -7.20 10.87 3.90
C ASP A 85 -7.20 9.35 3.80
N LEU A 86 -8.20 8.73 4.42
CA LEU A 86 -8.42 7.29 4.35
C LEU A 86 -8.61 6.74 2.92
N LYS A 87 -8.96 7.58 1.95
CA LYS A 87 -9.10 7.15 0.55
C LYS A 87 -7.79 6.61 -0.02
N VAL A 88 -6.66 7.12 0.47
CA VAL A 88 -5.32 6.70 0.02
C VAL A 88 -5.09 5.23 0.30
N ILE A 89 -5.39 4.74 1.51
CA ILE A 89 -5.14 3.35 1.94
C ILE A 89 -6.32 2.39 1.67
N THR A 90 -7.53 2.92 1.46
CA THR A 90 -8.76 2.12 1.30
C THR A 90 -8.67 1.03 0.21
N PRO A 91 -8.08 1.27 -0.98
CA PRO A 91 -7.94 0.21 -1.99
C PRO A 91 -7.12 -0.99 -1.50
N ALA A 92 -6.06 -0.74 -0.72
CA ALA A 92 -5.25 -1.79 -0.11
C ALA A 92 -6.07 -2.58 0.91
N VAL A 93 -6.75 -1.91 1.84
CA VAL A 93 -7.60 -2.55 2.86
C VAL A 93 -8.64 -3.46 2.19
N ARG A 94 -9.42 -2.95 1.24
CA ARG A 94 -10.48 -3.72 0.55
C ARG A 94 -9.98 -4.97 -0.16
N TYR A 95 -8.74 -4.95 -0.63
CA TYR A 95 -8.17 -6.06 -1.36
C TYR A 95 -7.43 -7.04 -0.46
N TYR A 96 -6.49 -6.55 0.35
CA TYR A 96 -5.59 -7.39 1.13
C TYR A 96 -6.26 -8.02 2.35
N GLU A 97 -7.27 -7.41 2.94
CA GLU A 97 -8.06 -8.02 4.02
C GLU A 97 -8.53 -9.44 3.66
N ARG A 98 -8.90 -9.67 2.40
CA ARG A 98 -9.44 -10.97 1.94
C ARG A 98 -8.43 -11.81 1.14
N ARG A 99 -7.44 -11.19 0.51
CA ARG A 99 -6.58 -11.83 -0.50
C ARG A 99 -5.09 -11.59 -0.27
N GLY A 100 -4.72 -10.86 0.75
CA GLY A 100 -3.34 -10.60 1.09
C GLY A 100 -2.68 -11.76 1.80
N THR A 101 -1.36 -11.87 1.63
CA THR A 101 -0.50 -12.62 2.53
C THR A 101 -0.50 -11.97 3.92
N ASP A 102 0.00 -12.67 4.93
CA ASP A 102 0.08 -12.11 6.28
C ASP A 102 0.96 -10.84 6.32
N ASP A 103 2.04 -10.78 5.55
CA ASP A 103 2.88 -9.58 5.42
C ASP A 103 2.11 -8.39 4.81
N GLU A 104 1.36 -8.63 3.73
CA GLU A 104 0.54 -7.60 3.09
C GLU A 104 -0.58 -7.10 4.00
N LYS A 105 -1.23 -8.00 4.76
CA LYS A 105 -2.25 -7.65 5.75
C LYS A 105 -1.66 -6.86 6.90
N MET A 106 -0.54 -7.31 7.46
CA MET A 106 0.17 -6.62 8.52
C MET A 106 0.49 -5.18 8.12
N LYS A 107 1.17 -5.00 7.00
CA LYS A 107 1.52 -3.66 6.48
C LYS A 107 0.27 -2.82 6.22
N THR A 108 -0.75 -3.41 5.61
CA THR A 108 -2.00 -2.70 5.30
C THR A 108 -2.69 -2.17 6.55
N PHE A 109 -2.83 -3.00 7.60
CA PHE A 109 -3.47 -2.56 8.84
C PHE A 109 -2.58 -1.61 9.65
N TYR A 110 -1.25 -1.78 9.61
CA TYR A 110 -0.33 -0.83 10.21
C TYR A 110 -0.51 0.57 9.59
N TYR A 111 -0.44 0.69 8.26
CA TYR A 111 -0.59 1.98 7.58
C TYR A 111 -2.03 2.53 7.60
N LEU A 112 -3.05 1.68 7.72
CA LEU A 112 -4.40 2.15 8.05
C LEU A 112 -4.43 2.83 9.42
N GLY A 113 -3.81 2.21 10.43
CA GLY A 113 -3.66 2.78 11.76
C GLY A 113 -2.89 4.12 11.74
N THR A 114 -1.84 4.21 10.94
CA THR A 114 -1.05 5.46 10.78
C THR A 114 -1.93 6.60 10.23
N VAL A 115 -2.70 6.35 9.18
CA VAL A 115 -3.60 7.38 8.61
C VAL A 115 -4.68 7.80 9.60
N GLN A 116 -5.26 6.84 10.35
CA GLN A 116 -6.24 7.13 11.40
C GLN A 116 -5.63 7.92 12.56
N HIS A 117 -4.42 7.57 12.98
CA HIS A 117 -3.67 8.28 14.00
C HIS A 117 -3.40 9.74 13.59
N ASN A 118 -2.93 9.96 12.37
CA ASN A 118 -2.71 11.28 11.80
C ASN A 118 -4.00 12.11 11.73
N ALA A 119 -5.14 11.46 11.52
CA ALA A 119 -6.46 12.09 11.54
C ALA A 119 -7.00 12.36 12.97
N GLY A 120 -6.27 11.94 14.01
CA GLY A 120 -6.69 12.09 15.40
C GLY A 120 -7.68 11.02 15.89
N ASP A 121 -8.03 10.04 15.06
CA ASP A 121 -8.90 8.92 15.47
C ASP A 121 -8.05 7.83 16.15
N LEU A 122 -7.65 8.12 17.39
CA LEU A 122 -6.78 7.25 18.18
C LEU A 122 -7.42 5.88 18.45
N GLN A 123 -8.74 5.82 18.61
CA GLN A 123 -9.44 4.57 18.88
C GLN A 123 -9.38 3.61 17.69
N SER A 124 -9.71 4.11 16.49
CA SER A 124 -9.62 3.32 15.27
C SER A 124 -8.16 2.96 14.93
N ALA A 125 -7.21 3.86 15.21
CA ALA A 125 -5.80 3.61 15.02
C ALA A 125 -5.31 2.43 15.87
N ILE A 126 -5.63 2.41 17.17
CA ILE A 126 -5.29 1.29 18.06
C ILE A 126 -5.88 -0.02 17.53
N ALA A 127 -7.15 -0.04 17.15
CA ALA A 127 -7.79 -1.24 16.60
C ALA A 127 -7.09 -1.75 15.33
N SER A 128 -6.67 -0.84 14.45
CA SER A 128 -5.94 -1.19 13.23
C SER A 128 -4.54 -1.72 13.52
N TYR A 129 -3.81 -1.12 14.45
CA TYR A 129 -2.48 -1.61 14.86
C TYR A 129 -2.55 -2.98 15.56
N ILE A 130 -3.58 -3.23 16.39
CA ILE A 130 -3.81 -4.55 17.00
C ILE A 130 -4.04 -5.59 15.89
N ARG A 131 -4.85 -5.28 14.87
CA ARG A 131 -5.04 -6.17 13.72
C ARG A 131 -3.73 -6.39 12.96
N ALA A 132 -2.90 -5.37 12.77
CA ALA A 132 -1.58 -5.55 12.16
C ALA A 132 -0.71 -6.51 12.97
N LYS A 133 -0.75 -6.40 14.30
CA LYS A 133 0.00 -7.27 15.22
C LYS A 133 -0.40 -8.73 15.08
N GLU A 134 -1.67 -9.05 14.85
CA GLU A 134 -2.16 -10.43 14.64
C GLU A 134 -1.45 -11.13 13.47
N TYR A 135 -1.00 -10.39 12.46
CA TYR A 135 -0.28 -10.90 11.28
C TYR A 135 1.25 -10.80 11.38
N SER A 136 1.80 -10.27 12.49
CA SER A 136 3.24 -10.03 12.65
C SER A 136 4.03 -11.22 13.19
N TYR A 137 3.39 -12.35 13.47
CA TYR A 137 4.02 -13.49 14.14
C TYR A 137 4.87 -14.39 13.21
N THR A 138 5.19 -13.95 12.01
CA THR A 138 6.11 -14.69 11.13
C THR A 138 7.57 -14.33 11.46
N PRO A 139 8.53 -15.28 11.35
CA PRO A 139 9.94 -15.03 11.69
C PRO A 139 10.59 -13.85 10.94
N ASN A 140 10.10 -13.53 9.75
CA ASN A 140 10.64 -12.45 8.92
C ASN A 140 10.14 -11.06 9.32
N ASN A 141 9.19 -10.96 10.27
CA ASN A 141 8.52 -9.70 10.62
C ASN A 141 8.86 -9.17 12.02
N LEU A 142 9.96 -9.64 12.64
CA LEU A 142 10.35 -9.22 14.00
C LEU A 142 10.52 -7.71 14.14
N ILE A 143 11.08 -7.04 13.12
CA ILE A 143 11.25 -5.57 13.11
C ILE A 143 9.87 -4.89 13.14
N PHE A 144 8.94 -5.35 12.30
CA PHE A 144 7.58 -4.81 12.30
C PHE A 144 6.83 -5.11 13.59
N LYS A 145 7.05 -6.26 14.23
CA LYS A 145 6.45 -6.58 15.53
C LYS A 145 6.84 -5.55 16.59
N GLY A 146 8.14 -5.25 16.70
CA GLY A 146 8.63 -4.22 17.61
C GLY A 146 8.06 -2.84 17.29
N LEU A 147 8.07 -2.47 16.01
CA LEU A 147 7.50 -1.19 15.54
C LEU A 147 6.02 -1.06 15.89
N ILE A 148 5.21 -2.09 15.64
CA ILE A 148 3.77 -2.08 15.94
C ILE A 148 3.54 -1.94 17.44
N SER A 149 4.23 -2.72 18.29
CA SER A 149 4.08 -2.63 19.74
C SER A 149 4.50 -1.27 20.28
N SER A 150 5.59 -0.69 19.77
CA SER A 150 6.04 0.66 20.11
C SER A 150 4.97 1.70 19.72
N THR A 151 4.44 1.61 18.52
CA THR A 151 3.41 2.55 18.04
C THR A 151 2.13 2.45 18.87
N ILE A 152 1.69 1.24 19.22
CA ILE A 152 0.51 1.05 20.09
C ILE A 152 0.75 1.68 21.47
N ALA A 153 1.95 1.45 22.06
CA ALA A 153 2.31 2.04 23.34
C ALA A 153 2.27 3.57 23.31
N ASP A 154 2.76 4.17 22.22
CA ASP A 154 2.75 5.63 22.04
C ASP A 154 1.34 6.19 21.90
N VAL A 155 0.44 5.54 21.15
CA VAL A 155 -0.94 5.96 20.99
C VAL A 155 -1.69 5.85 22.33
N TYR A 156 -1.50 4.78 23.10
CA TYR A 156 -2.08 4.66 24.44
C TYR A 156 -1.55 5.74 25.39
N ARG A 157 -0.27 6.08 25.32
CA ARG A 157 0.33 7.17 26.11
C ARG A 157 -0.30 8.53 25.77
N GLN A 158 -0.50 8.81 24.47
CA GLN A 158 -1.19 10.03 24.01
C GLN A 158 -2.63 10.10 24.53
N ASN A 159 -3.32 8.96 24.58
CA ASN A 159 -4.67 8.83 25.13
C ASN A 159 -4.69 8.75 26.67
N LYS A 160 -3.58 9.01 27.36
CA LYS A 160 -3.41 8.96 28.82
C LYS A 160 -3.72 7.61 29.46
N ASN A 161 -3.76 6.53 28.67
CA ASN A 161 -3.88 5.16 29.17
C ASN A 161 -2.50 4.55 29.42
N TYR A 162 -1.88 4.94 30.52
CA TYR A 162 -0.52 4.58 30.85
C TYR A 162 -0.36 3.10 31.18
N TYR A 163 -1.39 2.43 31.67
CA TYR A 163 -1.32 1.00 31.99
C TYR A 163 -1.14 0.16 30.73
N GLU A 164 -2.00 0.38 29.74
CA GLU A 164 -1.90 -0.30 28.44
C GLU A 164 -0.60 0.09 27.71
N SER A 165 -0.21 1.36 27.74
CA SER A 165 1.05 1.81 27.17
C SER A 165 2.24 1.03 27.73
N MET A 166 2.32 0.86 29.06
CA MET A 166 3.37 0.06 29.68
C MET A 166 3.32 -1.43 29.33
N SER A 167 2.13 -1.98 29.16
CA SER A 167 1.95 -3.39 28.74
C SER A 167 2.59 -3.63 27.37
N TYR A 168 2.29 -2.78 26.38
CA TYR A 168 2.85 -2.90 25.03
C TYR A 168 4.33 -2.56 24.96
N ALA A 169 4.82 -1.60 25.77
CA ALA A 169 6.23 -1.27 25.85
C ALA A 169 7.13 -2.43 26.34
N LYS A 170 6.59 -3.36 27.11
CA LYS A 170 7.31 -4.56 27.58
C LYS A 170 7.45 -5.65 26.51
N GLU A 171 6.74 -5.53 25.40
CA GLU A 171 6.79 -6.51 24.30
C GLU A 171 7.83 -6.17 23.22
N ILE A 172 8.48 -5.01 23.32
CA ILE A 172 9.52 -4.54 22.40
C ILE A 172 10.84 -5.23 22.75
#